data_53f92a8c3597a5ad24b88c0ed0b30789
#
_entry.id   53f92a8c3597a5ad24b88c0ed0b30789
#
_cell.length_a   1.000
_cell.length_b   1.000
_cell.length_c   1.000
_cell.angle_alpha   90.00
_cell.angle_beta   90.00
_cell.angle_gamma   90.00
#
_symmetry.space_group_name_H-M   'P 1'
#
loop_
_entity.id
_entity.type
_entity.pdbx_description
1 polymer ?
#
loop_
_entity_poly.entity_id
_entity_poly.type
_entity_poly.pdbx_seq_one_letter_code
_entity_poly.pdbx_strand_id
1 'polypeptide(L)'
;GKPFFWIVAADVRAKRDGKYLEKLGIYNPVTQPATIELDVDSSVKWLRNGAQPTDTARRILSYKGAMMKKHLLAGVDKGALTEEEAEKKFQAWLSEKEDKISSSADKAAKAKEAEKQKALEAEREVNAKREAEAKAAQEEEEAKAKEEAEAKAAAEAEAEAPAEEEATDEAASEEDTKKED
;
A
#
# COMPACT_ATOMS: atom_id res chain seq x y z
N GLY A 1 -6.59 -15.36 -10.43
CA GLY A 1 -6.70 -15.79 -9.03
C GLY A 1 -5.35 -15.65 -8.32
N LYS A 2 -5.34 -15.49 -7.00
CA LYS A 2 -4.09 -15.45 -6.22
C LYS A 2 -3.45 -16.85 -6.18
N PRO A 3 -2.12 -16.98 -6.38
CA PRO A 3 -1.45 -18.28 -6.36
C PRO A 3 -1.48 -18.90 -4.96
N PHE A 4 -1.81 -20.19 -4.91
CA PHE A 4 -1.85 -20.99 -3.69
C PHE A 4 -1.50 -22.43 -4.05
N PHE A 5 -0.52 -23.02 -3.37
CA PHE A 5 0.05 -24.32 -3.77
C PHE A 5 0.02 -25.31 -2.61
N TRP A 6 -0.24 -26.57 -2.95
CA TRP A 6 -0.08 -27.70 -2.05
C TRP A 6 1.28 -28.37 -2.27
N ILE A 7 1.90 -28.73 -1.19
CA ILE A 7 3.11 -29.55 -1.19
C ILE A 7 2.65 -30.99 -0.97
N VAL A 8 2.89 -31.83 -1.94
CA VAL A 8 2.36 -33.21 -1.93
C VAL A 8 3.45 -34.21 -2.27
N ALA A 9 3.33 -35.42 -1.73
CA ALA A 9 4.04 -36.59 -2.22
C ALA A 9 3.19 -37.26 -3.30
N ALA A 10 3.73 -37.45 -4.48
CA ALA A 10 3.02 -38.03 -5.62
C ALA A 10 3.93 -39.00 -6.39
N ASP A 11 3.35 -39.92 -7.15
CA ASP A 11 4.07 -40.76 -8.10
C ASP A 11 4.61 -39.89 -9.25
N VAL A 12 5.84 -40.15 -9.68
CA VAL A 12 6.51 -39.48 -10.81
C VAL A 12 5.69 -39.52 -12.11
N ARG A 13 4.89 -40.55 -12.29
CA ARG A 13 4.03 -40.74 -13.46
C ARG A 13 2.70 -39.99 -13.38
N ALA A 14 2.34 -39.48 -12.17
CA ALA A 14 1.10 -38.74 -11.98
C ALA A 14 1.18 -37.36 -12.65
N LYS A 15 0.05 -36.92 -13.22
CA LYS A 15 -0.07 -35.56 -13.74
C LYS A 15 -0.01 -34.56 -12.58
N ARG A 16 0.41 -33.34 -12.86
CA ARG A 16 0.52 -32.23 -11.87
C ARG A 16 -0.73 -32.08 -10.99
N ASP A 17 -1.91 -32.14 -11.59
CA ASP A 17 -3.19 -31.99 -10.90
C ASP A 17 -3.89 -33.37 -10.69
N GLY A 18 -3.12 -34.45 -10.73
CA GLY A 18 -3.60 -35.81 -10.57
C GLY A 18 -3.66 -36.31 -9.13
N LYS A 19 -3.78 -37.64 -8.98
CA LYS A 19 -3.74 -38.27 -7.65
C LYS A 19 -2.39 -38.05 -6.99
N TYR A 20 -2.42 -37.66 -5.74
CA TYR A 20 -1.24 -37.63 -4.87
C TYR A 20 -1.37 -38.67 -3.76
N LEU A 21 -0.27 -39.07 -3.17
CA LEU A 21 -0.22 -40.08 -2.11
C LEU A 21 -0.52 -39.46 -0.76
N GLU A 22 0.12 -38.31 -0.46
CA GLU A 22 -0.04 -37.61 0.81
C GLU A 22 0.15 -36.10 0.60
N LYS A 23 -0.65 -35.30 1.31
CA LYS A 23 -0.49 -33.86 1.38
C LYS A 23 0.41 -33.50 2.56
N LEU A 24 1.58 -32.92 2.28
CA LEU A 24 2.59 -32.60 3.27
C LEU A 24 2.44 -31.17 3.81
N GLY A 25 1.81 -30.28 3.05
CA GLY A 25 1.68 -28.91 3.47
C GLY A 25 1.10 -27.97 2.42
N ILE A 26 1.21 -26.67 2.73
CA ILE A 26 0.66 -25.56 1.96
C ILE A 26 1.74 -24.50 1.79
N TYR A 27 1.77 -23.90 0.61
CA TYR A 27 2.63 -22.76 0.30
C TYR A 27 1.82 -21.60 -0.28
N ASN A 28 1.82 -20.46 0.42
CA ASN A 28 1.17 -19.23 -0.01
C ASN A 28 2.24 -18.14 -0.25
N PRO A 29 2.56 -17.80 -1.50
CA PRO A 29 3.54 -16.78 -1.84
C PRO A 29 3.00 -15.34 -1.78
N VAL A 30 1.68 -15.15 -1.60
CA VAL A 30 1.05 -13.81 -1.64
C VAL A 30 1.35 -13.00 -0.40
N THR A 31 1.57 -13.68 0.73
CA THR A 31 1.92 -13.04 2.00
C THR A 31 3.40 -12.68 2.05
N GLN A 32 3.75 -11.64 2.78
CA GLN A 32 5.15 -11.26 3.03
C GLN A 32 5.39 -11.14 4.54
N PRO A 33 6.16 -12.06 5.12
CA PRO A 33 6.82 -13.23 4.52
C PRO A 33 5.82 -14.28 4.00
N ALA A 34 6.25 -15.12 3.03
CA ALA A 34 5.42 -16.18 2.46
C ALA A 34 5.01 -17.19 3.56
N THR A 35 3.72 -17.54 3.59
CA THR A 35 3.20 -18.49 4.57
C THR A 35 3.48 -19.92 4.08
N ILE A 36 4.17 -20.69 4.92
CA ILE A 36 4.49 -22.09 4.68
C ILE A 36 4.03 -22.90 5.87
N GLU A 37 3.04 -23.74 5.67
CA GLU A 37 2.60 -24.75 6.64
C GLU A 37 3.09 -26.10 6.12
N LEU A 38 3.91 -26.80 6.88
CA LEU A 38 4.54 -28.04 6.47
C LEU A 38 4.60 -29.02 7.65
N ASP A 39 4.12 -30.23 7.44
CA ASP A 39 4.41 -31.37 8.33
C ASP A 39 5.86 -31.85 8.05
N VAL A 40 6.73 -31.51 9.02
CA VAL A 40 8.16 -31.82 8.92
C VAL A 40 8.38 -33.34 9.06
N ASP A 41 7.63 -34.03 9.92
CA ASP A 41 7.85 -35.45 10.21
C ASP A 41 7.42 -36.33 9.05
N SER A 42 6.24 -36.08 8.49
CA SER A 42 5.79 -36.75 7.27
C SER A 42 6.73 -36.47 6.09
N SER A 43 7.21 -35.23 5.96
CA SER A 43 8.17 -34.87 4.92
C SER A 43 9.49 -35.62 5.05
N VAL A 44 10.03 -35.75 6.25
CA VAL A 44 11.26 -36.53 6.53
C VAL A 44 11.04 -38.02 6.24
N LYS A 45 9.89 -38.58 6.64
CA LYS A 45 9.53 -39.96 6.34
C LYS A 45 9.56 -40.25 4.84
N TRP A 46 8.95 -39.40 4.02
CA TRP A 46 8.98 -39.54 2.56
C TRP A 46 10.39 -39.41 1.99
N LEU A 47 11.18 -38.43 2.49
CA LEU A 47 12.56 -38.26 2.08
C LEU A 47 13.46 -39.46 2.44
N ARG A 48 13.20 -40.15 3.56
CA ARG A 48 13.91 -41.37 3.96
C ARG A 48 13.50 -42.56 3.07
N ASN A 49 12.23 -42.59 2.65
CA ASN A 49 11.71 -43.62 1.73
C ASN A 49 12.18 -43.41 0.28
N GLY A 50 13.04 -42.39 0.03
CA GLY A 50 13.63 -42.16 -1.29
C GLY A 50 12.88 -41.17 -2.17
N ALA A 51 11.89 -40.44 -1.65
CA ALA A 51 11.24 -39.38 -2.43
C ALA A 51 12.24 -38.30 -2.83
N GLN A 52 12.18 -37.90 -4.11
CA GLN A 52 13.05 -36.86 -4.66
C GLN A 52 12.28 -35.54 -4.74
N PRO A 53 12.66 -34.52 -3.98
CA PRO A 53 12.00 -33.24 -4.05
C PRO A 53 12.41 -32.48 -5.32
N THR A 54 11.48 -31.76 -5.93
CA THR A 54 11.78 -30.76 -6.96
C THR A 54 12.59 -29.61 -6.34
N ASP A 55 13.27 -28.80 -7.16
CA ASP A 55 14.09 -27.69 -6.64
C ASP A 55 13.32 -26.72 -5.76
N THR A 56 12.09 -26.38 -6.15
CA THR A 56 11.22 -25.52 -5.35
C THR A 56 10.84 -26.19 -4.03
N ALA A 57 10.41 -27.46 -4.06
CA ALA A 57 10.09 -28.22 -2.86
C ALA A 57 11.31 -28.36 -1.94
N ARG A 58 12.50 -28.61 -2.48
CA ARG A 58 13.76 -28.67 -1.71
C ARG A 58 14.05 -27.38 -0.96
N ARG A 59 13.83 -26.21 -1.59
CA ARG A 59 14.00 -24.91 -0.93
C ARG A 59 13.01 -24.73 0.20
N ILE A 60 11.74 -25.07 -0.01
CA ILE A 60 10.69 -24.98 1.02
C ILE A 60 10.98 -25.94 2.19
N LEU A 61 11.34 -27.19 1.90
CA LEU A 61 11.71 -28.20 2.89
C LEU A 61 12.95 -27.79 3.69
N SER A 62 13.94 -27.17 3.04
CA SER A 62 15.12 -26.61 3.69
C SER A 62 14.77 -25.40 4.58
N TYR A 63 13.85 -24.56 4.12
CA TYR A 63 13.40 -23.41 4.91
C TYR A 63 12.73 -23.82 6.21
N LYS A 64 11.90 -24.86 6.20
CA LYS A 64 11.22 -25.43 7.39
C LYS A 64 12.05 -26.46 8.17
N GLY A 65 13.27 -26.78 7.70
CA GLY A 65 14.20 -27.65 8.41
C GLY A 65 14.04 -29.16 8.15
N ALA A 66 13.12 -29.60 7.28
CA ALA A 66 12.95 -31.02 6.98
C ALA A 66 14.23 -31.66 6.39
N MET A 67 14.95 -30.92 5.57
CA MET A 67 16.25 -31.38 5.05
C MET A 67 17.31 -31.52 6.13
N MET A 68 17.35 -30.61 7.10
CA MET A 68 18.26 -30.66 8.25
C MET A 68 17.93 -31.84 9.16
N LYS A 69 16.65 -32.02 9.51
CA LYS A 69 16.18 -33.16 10.33
C LYS A 69 16.52 -34.49 9.66
N LYS A 70 16.30 -34.62 8.33
CA LYS A 70 16.73 -35.80 7.58
C LYS A 70 18.23 -36.06 7.72
N HIS A 71 19.07 -35.01 7.60
CA HIS A 71 20.53 -35.15 7.70
C HIS A 71 20.96 -35.62 9.09
N LEU A 72 20.39 -35.05 10.14
CA LEU A 72 20.67 -35.44 11.52
C LEU A 72 20.27 -36.89 11.79
N LEU A 73 19.07 -37.32 11.36
CA LEU A 73 18.61 -38.70 11.50
C LEU A 73 19.49 -39.68 10.70
N ALA A 74 19.97 -39.28 9.51
CA ALA A 74 20.94 -40.11 8.77
C ALA A 74 22.28 -40.22 9.50
N GLY A 75 22.65 -39.22 10.32
CA GLY A 75 23.78 -39.28 11.23
C GLY A 75 23.59 -40.27 12.37
N VAL A 76 22.36 -40.32 12.92
CA VAL A 76 21.97 -41.32 13.95
C VAL A 76 22.00 -42.72 13.37
N ASP A 77 21.41 -42.94 12.17
CA ASP A 77 21.42 -44.23 11.48
C ASP A 77 22.86 -44.77 11.22
N LYS A 78 23.82 -43.87 11.04
CA LYS A 78 25.25 -44.18 10.85
C LYS A 78 26.03 -44.33 12.15
N GLY A 79 25.39 -44.11 13.31
CA GLY A 79 26.03 -44.17 14.63
C GLY A 79 26.95 -42.99 14.95
N ALA A 80 26.91 -41.92 14.18
CA ALA A 80 27.74 -40.71 14.38
C ALA A 80 27.16 -39.75 15.45
N LEU A 81 25.87 -39.84 15.72
CA LEU A 81 25.14 -39.00 16.69
C LEU A 81 24.16 -39.83 17.48
N THR A 82 23.86 -39.40 18.70
CA THR A 82 22.73 -39.96 19.46
C THR A 82 21.45 -39.23 19.05
N GLU A 83 20.29 -39.87 19.26
CA GLU A 83 19.00 -39.27 18.92
C GLU A 83 18.75 -37.95 19.69
N GLU A 84 19.13 -37.93 20.98
CA GLU A 84 19.04 -36.76 21.85
C GLU A 84 19.92 -35.58 21.34
N GLU A 85 21.12 -35.87 20.86
CA GLU A 85 21.99 -34.84 20.29
C GLU A 85 21.46 -34.31 18.97
N ALA A 86 20.85 -35.18 18.16
CA ALA A 86 20.20 -34.77 16.90
C ALA A 86 19.02 -33.83 17.16
N GLU A 87 18.18 -34.16 18.16
CA GLU A 87 17.07 -33.29 18.54
C GLU A 87 17.53 -31.93 19.10
N LYS A 88 18.53 -31.93 19.99
CA LYS A 88 19.10 -30.67 20.50
C LYS A 88 19.65 -29.77 19.39
N LYS A 89 20.40 -30.36 18.45
CA LYS A 89 20.91 -29.62 17.28
C LYS A 89 19.79 -29.10 16.38
N PHE A 90 18.72 -29.86 16.22
CA PHE A 90 17.57 -29.43 15.44
C PHE A 90 16.82 -28.28 16.10
N GLN A 91 16.59 -28.35 17.41
CA GLN A 91 15.94 -27.28 18.17
C GLN A 91 16.76 -25.98 18.17
N ALA A 92 18.08 -26.08 18.37
CA ALA A 92 18.98 -24.93 18.30
C ALA A 92 18.93 -24.26 16.90
N TRP A 93 18.91 -25.06 15.86
CA TRP A 93 18.76 -24.54 14.48
C TRP A 93 17.41 -23.89 14.24
N LEU A 94 16.32 -24.44 14.79
CA LEU A 94 14.98 -23.86 14.71
C LEU A 94 14.92 -22.47 15.35
N SER A 95 15.42 -22.33 16.59
CA SER A 95 15.44 -21.05 17.29
C SER A 95 16.23 -19.99 16.54
N GLU A 96 17.43 -20.30 16.04
CA GLU A 96 18.21 -19.38 15.20
C GLU A 96 17.45 -18.96 13.91
N LYS A 97 16.69 -19.89 13.36
CA LYS A 97 15.94 -19.63 12.13
C LYS A 97 14.74 -18.75 12.39
N GLU A 98 14.02 -18.96 13.48
CA GLU A 98 12.89 -18.14 13.91
C GLU A 98 13.34 -16.71 14.20
N ASP A 99 14.46 -16.52 14.88
CA ASP A 99 15.04 -15.20 15.14
C ASP A 99 15.41 -14.47 13.83
N LYS A 100 15.97 -15.18 12.87
CA LYS A 100 16.28 -14.61 11.54
C LYS A 100 15.02 -14.24 10.75
N ILE A 101 13.97 -15.05 10.85
CA ILE A 101 12.68 -14.80 10.17
C ILE A 101 11.99 -13.60 10.82
N SER A 102 11.90 -13.55 12.15
CA SER A 102 11.28 -12.44 12.88
C SER A 102 12.00 -11.11 12.60
N SER A 103 13.33 -11.09 12.68
CA SER A 103 14.13 -9.90 12.35
C SER A 103 13.93 -9.43 10.89
N SER A 104 13.78 -10.37 9.95
CA SER A 104 13.50 -10.05 8.55
C SER A 104 12.08 -9.52 8.35
N ALA A 105 11.09 -10.08 9.07
CA ALA A 105 9.71 -9.62 9.05
C ALA A 105 9.59 -8.19 9.62
N ASP A 106 10.27 -7.92 10.74
CA ASP A 106 10.30 -6.58 11.36
C ASP A 106 10.94 -5.52 10.45
N LYS A 107 12.05 -5.88 9.78
CA LYS A 107 12.67 -5.01 8.78
C LYS A 107 11.73 -4.70 7.61
N ALA A 108 11.03 -5.72 7.11
CA ALA A 108 10.07 -5.56 6.02
C ALA A 108 8.84 -4.72 6.46
N ALA A 109 8.36 -4.90 7.70
CA ALA A 109 7.27 -4.10 8.26
C ALA A 109 7.67 -2.63 8.40
N LYS A 110 8.84 -2.36 8.99
CA LYS A 110 9.40 -1.00 9.13
C LYS A 110 9.63 -0.31 7.78
N ALA A 111 10.12 -1.05 6.79
CA ALA A 111 10.31 -0.51 5.44
C ALA A 111 8.99 -0.11 4.79
N LYS A 112 7.94 -0.94 4.91
CA LYS A 112 6.60 -0.63 4.41
C LYS A 112 5.96 0.56 5.13
N GLU A 113 6.17 0.68 6.43
CA GLU A 113 5.65 1.79 7.21
C GLU A 113 6.35 3.11 6.83
N ALA A 114 7.68 3.08 6.67
CA ALA A 114 8.44 4.23 6.19
C ALA A 114 8.03 4.66 4.77
N GLU A 115 7.74 3.70 3.88
CA GLU A 115 7.24 3.99 2.53
C GLU A 115 5.85 4.63 2.57
N LYS A 116 4.94 4.12 3.42
CA LYS A 116 3.61 4.71 3.63
C LYS A 116 3.68 6.13 4.19
N GLN A 117 4.56 6.37 5.16
CA GLN A 117 4.74 7.71 5.73
C GLN A 117 5.25 8.70 4.67
N LYS A 118 6.23 8.31 3.87
CA LYS A 118 6.72 9.15 2.75
C LYS A 118 5.63 9.43 1.71
N ALA A 119 4.81 8.43 1.39
CA ALA A 119 3.70 8.62 0.46
C ALA A 119 2.64 9.59 1.03
N LEU A 120 2.32 9.47 2.32
CA LEU A 120 1.39 10.38 3.00
C LEU A 120 1.93 11.81 3.10
N GLU A 121 3.23 11.98 3.35
CA GLU A 121 3.87 13.31 3.37
C GLU A 121 3.84 13.94 1.98
N ALA A 122 4.19 13.18 0.94
CA ALA A 122 4.11 13.67 -0.44
C ALA A 122 2.68 14.03 -0.85
N GLU A 123 1.68 13.25 -0.43
CA GLU A 123 0.27 13.55 -0.68
C GLU A 123 -0.18 14.83 0.04
N ARG A 124 0.23 15.01 1.30
CA ARG A 124 -0.04 16.24 2.06
C ARG A 124 0.58 17.48 1.42
N GLU A 125 1.81 17.37 0.92
CA GLU A 125 2.45 18.48 0.20
C GLU A 125 1.71 18.84 -1.10
N VAL A 126 1.29 17.83 -1.86
CA VAL A 126 0.51 18.05 -3.08
C VAL A 126 -0.85 18.68 -2.76
N ASN A 127 -1.54 18.20 -1.72
CA ASN A 127 -2.83 18.75 -1.32
C ASN A 127 -2.68 20.19 -0.79
N ALA A 128 -1.66 20.47 0.01
CA ALA A 128 -1.38 21.83 0.48
C ALA A 128 -1.10 22.81 -0.68
N LYS A 129 -0.36 22.36 -1.71
CA LYS A 129 -0.14 23.17 -2.93
C LYS A 129 -1.45 23.43 -3.69
N ARG A 130 -2.28 22.40 -3.86
CA ARG A 130 -3.59 22.55 -4.53
C ARG A 130 -4.53 23.48 -3.77
N GLU A 131 -4.55 23.38 -2.44
CA GLU A 131 -5.36 24.28 -1.60
C GLU A 131 -4.85 25.73 -1.67
N ALA A 132 -3.53 25.92 -1.69
CA ALA A 132 -2.94 27.25 -1.84
C ALA A 132 -3.25 27.86 -3.23
N GLU A 133 -3.13 27.07 -4.29
CA GLU A 133 -3.50 27.48 -5.65
C GLU A 133 -5.00 27.80 -5.78
N ALA A 134 -5.87 26.97 -5.17
CA ALA A 134 -7.30 27.21 -5.19
C ALA A 134 -7.68 28.48 -4.43
N LYS A 135 -7.05 28.75 -3.26
CA LYS A 135 -7.27 29.99 -2.52
C LYS A 135 -6.79 31.21 -3.29
N ALA A 136 -5.60 31.13 -3.91
CA ALA A 136 -5.08 32.23 -4.72
C ALA A 136 -5.98 32.52 -5.93
N ALA A 137 -6.53 31.47 -6.59
CA ALA A 137 -7.47 31.63 -7.67
C ALA A 137 -8.80 32.28 -7.21
N GLN A 138 -9.29 31.89 -6.04
CA GLN A 138 -10.51 32.50 -5.45
C GLN A 138 -10.30 33.97 -5.07
N GLU A 139 -9.16 34.31 -4.48
CA GLU A 139 -8.81 35.69 -4.14
C GLU A 139 -8.67 36.56 -5.41
N GLU A 140 -8.11 36.00 -6.48
CA GLU A 140 -7.99 36.71 -7.76
C GLU A 140 -9.37 36.92 -8.43
N GLU A 141 -10.26 35.93 -8.33
CA GLU A 141 -11.63 36.01 -8.84
C GLU A 141 -12.47 37.03 -8.03
N GLU A 142 -12.35 37.01 -6.71
CA GLU A 142 -12.98 38.02 -5.85
C GLU A 142 -12.45 39.44 -6.09
N ALA A 143 -11.14 39.60 -6.32
CA ALA A 143 -10.56 40.88 -6.63
C ALA A 143 -11.08 41.45 -7.98
N LYS A 144 -11.17 40.60 -9.00
CA LYS A 144 -11.73 40.97 -10.32
C LYS A 144 -13.22 41.31 -10.20
N ALA A 145 -13.98 40.54 -9.42
CA ALA A 145 -15.42 40.81 -9.18
C ALA A 145 -15.65 42.15 -8.45
N LYS A 146 -14.76 42.51 -7.53
CA LYS A 146 -14.83 43.79 -6.84
C LYS A 146 -14.46 44.94 -7.78
N GLU A 147 -13.43 44.79 -8.60
CA GLU A 147 -13.02 45.79 -9.59
C GLU A 147 -14.12 46.02 -10.68
N GLU A 148 -14.79 44.96 -11.14
CA GLU A 148 -15.94 45.07 -12.03
C GLU A 148 -17.15 45.75 -11.37
N ALA A 149 -17.39 45.48 -10.09
CA ALA A 149 -18.47 46.10 -9.32
C ALA A 149 -18.20 47.61 -9.09
N GLU A 150 -16.95 47.97 -8.76
CA GLU A 150 -16.56 49.40 -8.62
C GLU A 150 -16.61 50.11 -9.97
N ALA A 151 -16.17 49.49 -11.06
CA ALA A 151 -16.26 50.06 -12.39
C ALA A 151 -17.72 50.28 -12.85
N LYS A 152 -18.62 49.36 -12.50
CA LYS A 152 -20.07 49.54 -12.78
C LYS A 152 -20.69 50.63 -11.93
N ALA A 153 -20.33 50.71 -10.65
CA ALA A 153 -20.82 51.77 -9.77
C ALA A 153 -20.31 53.16 -10.17
N ALA A 154 -19.08 53.24 -10.68
CA ALA A 154 -18.54 54.50 -11.23
C ALA A 154 -19.25 54.91 -12.53
N ALA A 155 -19.54 53.96 -13.40
CA ALA A 155 -20.27 54.22 -14.66
C ALA A 155 -21.75 54.58 -14.43
N GLU A 156 -22.42 54.05 -13.40
CA GLU A 156 -23.78 54.47 -13.00
C GLU A 156 -23.76 55.86 -12.36
N ALA A 157 -22.74 56.18 -11.57
CA ALA A 157 -22.61 57.54 -10.98
C ALA A 157 -22.35 58.63 -12.05
N GLU A 158 -21.63 58.28 -13.12
CA GLU A 158 -21.38 59.19 -14.24
C GLU A 158 -22.57 59.33 -15.17
N ALA A 159 -23.46 58.31 -15.22
CA ALA A 159 -24.69 58.37 -15.97
C ALA A 159 -25.83 59.13 -15.26
N GLU A 160 -25.77 59.26 -13.92
CA GLU A 160 -26.77 60.02 -13.14
C GLU A 160 -26.46 61.51 -13.01
N ALA A 161 -25.22 61.93 -13.30
CA ALA A 161 -24.77 63.35 -13.20
C ALA A 161 -25.38 64.31 -14.21
N PRO A 162 -25.85 63.95 -15.44
CA PRO A 162 -26.48 64.89 -16.36
C PRO A 162 -27.97 65.12 -16.15
N ALA A 163 -28.66 64.36 -15.26
CA ALA A 163 -30.10 64.51 -15.06
C ALA A 163 -30.47 65.56 -14.00
N GLU A 164 -29.55 65.94 -13.13
CA GLU A 164 -29.83 67.02 -12.12
C GLU A 164 -29.54 68.42 -12.64
N GLU A 165 -28.68 68.62 -13.67
CA GLU A 165 -28.43 69.93 -14.27
C GLU A 165 -29.58 70.38 -15.23
N GLU A 166 -30.30 69.45 -15.89
CA GLU A 166 -31.45 69.83 -16.73
C GLU A 166 -32.72 70.16 -15.90
N ALA A 167 -32.87 69.62 -14.68
CA ALA A 167 -34.05 69.90 -13.85
C ALA A 167 -33.97 71.27 -13.14
N THR A 168 -32.80 71.88 -13.01
CA THR A 168 -32.67 73.17 -12.37
C THR A 168 -32.82 74.36 -13.36
N ASP A 169 -32.63 74.13 -14.68
CA ASP A 169 -32.76 75.16 -15.69
C ASP A 169 -34.26 75.36 -16.15
N GLU A 170 -35.09 74.33 -16.04
CA GLU A 170 -36.52 74.41 -16.36
C GLU A 170 -37.34 75.10 -15.26
N ALA A 171 -36.90 75.08 -13.98
CA ALA A 171 -37.58 75.79 -12.90
C ALA A 171 -37.28 77.30 -12.83
N ALA A 172 -36.21 77.77 -13.47
CA ALA A 172 -35.86 79.20 -13.52
C ALA A 172 -36.56 80.00 -14.65
N SER A 173 -37.14 79.30 -15.63
CA SER A 173 -37.82 79.98 -16.75
C SER A 173 -39.31 80.19 -16.58
N GLU A 174 -39.97 79.62 -15.54
CA GLU A 174 -41.40 79.75 -15.29
C GLU A 174 -41.78 80.85 -14.28
N GLU A 175 -40.79 81.48 -13.59
CA GLU A 175 -41.07 82.52 -12.59
C GLU A 175 -41.03 83.94 -13.16
N ASP A 176 -40.65 84.15 -14.44
CA ASP A 176 -40.52 85.50 -14.99
C ASP A 176 -41.68 85.94 -15.91
N THR A 177 -42.73 85.14 -16.03
CA THR A 177 -43.92 85.52 -16.86
C THR A 177 -45.22 85.83 -16.10
N LYS A 178 -45.16 86.15 -14.79
CA LYS A 178 -46.32 86.52 -14.00
C LYS A 178 -46.21 87.81 -13.21
N LYS A 179 -45.68 88.86 -13.85
CA LYS A 179 -45.74 90.25 -13.33
C LYS A 179 -45.76 91.24 -14.53
N GLU A 180 -46.82 91.29 -15.23
CA GLU A 180 -47.37 92.45 -15.95
C GLU A 180 -48.77 92.07 -16.51
N ASP A 181 -49.82 92.40 -15.73
CA ASP A 181 -51.04 93.03 -16.06
C ASP A 181 -52.00 93.02 -14.82
#